data_86d9633c86bde21f4bf7493ea1d1ef32
#
_entry.id   86d9633c86bde21f4bf7493ea1d1ef32
#
_cell.length_a   1.000
_cell.length_b   1.000
_cell.length_c   1.000
_cell.angle_alpha   90.00
_cell.angle_beta   90.00
_cell.angle_gamma   90.00
#
_symmetry.space_group_name_H-M   'P 1'
#
loop_
_entity.id
_entity.type
_entity.pdbx_description
1 polymer ?
#
loop_
_entity_poly.entity_id
_entity_poly.type
_entity_poly.pdbx_seq_one_letter_code
_entity_poly.pdbx_strand_id
1 'polypeptide(L)'
;MAVVNSSRFNMSEAIDWAVKKQLEDWQGDVLTVTGEVVQEVAREAVKRLKKESPRSDIKGHSGTYAKGWTYKVEKGRVHVGATVYGKPGTYQLAHLLEHGHAKRGGGRTAGIEHIKPVEEWAVGEVVDRTIERLEGI
;
A
#
# COMPACT_ATOMS: atom_id res chain seq x y z
N MET A 1 -30.52 -17.86 -2.46
CA MET A 1 -31.46 -18.14 -1.39
C MET A 1 -31.82 -19.61 -1.32
N ALA A 2 -31.98 -20.15 -0.14
CA ALA A 2 -32.34 -21.54 0.00
C ALA A 2 -33.69 -21.85 -0.66
N VAL A 3 -33.80 -23.01 -1.31
CA VAL A 3 -35.01 -23.44 -1.98
C VAL A 3 -35.79 -24.35 -1.04
N VAL A 4 -37.07 -24.00 -0.80
CA VAL A 4 -37.98 -24.81 -0.05
C VAL A 4 -39.03 -25.38 -1.00
N ASN A 5 -39.11 -26.68 -1.03
CA ASN A 5 -40.08 -27.40 -1.84
C ASN A 5 -41.31 -27.77 -0.96
N SER A 6 -42.52 -27.70 -1.51
CA SER A 6 -43.73 -27.98 -0.76
C SER A 6 -43.81 -29.41 -0.22
N SER A 7 -43.13 -30.38 -0.84
CA SER A 7 -43.08 -31.77 -0.39
C SER A 7 -41.90 -32.09 0.50
N ARG A 8 -40.86 -31.30 0.46
CA ARG A 8 -39.64 -31.45 1.26
C ARG A 8 -38.82 -30.17 1.21
N PHE A 9 -37.95 -30.00 2.17
CA PHE A 9 -36.95 -28.93 2.14
C PHE A 9 -35.55 -29.50 2.30
N ASN A 10 -34.57 -28.76 1.79
CA ASN A 10 -33.17 -29.18 1.81
C ASN A 10 -32.38 -28.26 2.74
N MET A 11 -32.01 -28.77 3.91
CA MET A 11 -31.26 -28.03 4.91
C MET A 11 -29.81 -27.80 4.48
N SER A 12 -29.25 -28.73 3.68
CA SER A 12 -27.87 -28.55 3.17
C SER A 12 -27.77 -27.33 2.26
N GLU A 13 -28.75 -27.12 1.39
CA GLU A 13 -28.75 -25.90 0.53
C GLU A 13 -28.90 -24.65 1.36
N ALA A 14 -29.71 -24.68 2.41
CA ALA A 14 -29.87 -23.52 3.31
C ALA A 14 -28.56 -23.19 4.04
N ILE A 15 -27.83 -24.20 4.51
CA ILE A 15 -26.55 -24.04 5.19
C ILE A 15 -25.50 -23.51 4.21
N ASP A 16 -25.44 -24.10 3.02
CA ASP A 16 -24.49 -23.66 1.97
C ASP A 16 -24.71 -22.19 1.62
N TRP A 17 -25.96 -21.80 1.44
CA TRP A 17 -26.30 -20.40 1.18
C TRP A 17 -25.89 -19.48 2.32
N ALA A 18 -26.16 -19.87 3.56
CA ALA A 18 -25.87 -19.06 4.74
C ALA A 18 -24.35 -18.87 4.91
N VAL A 19 -23.57 -19.95 4.75
CA VAL A 19 -22.10 -19.91 4.84
C VAL A 19 -21.52 -19.04 3.71
N LYS A 20 -21.98 -19.23 2.49
CA LYS A 20 -21.53 -18.44 1.35
C LYS A 20 -21.79 -16.95 1.54
N LYS A 21 -23.00 -16.61 1.99
CA LYS A 21 -23.36 -15.22 2.25
C LYS A 21 -22.49 -14.62 3.35
N GLN A 22 -22.22 -15.35 4.41
CA GLN A 22 -21.40 -14.90 5.52
C GLN A 22 -19.96 -14.65 5.07
N LEU A 23 -19.41 -15.52 4.22
CA LEU A 23 -18.09 -15.36 3.66
C LEU A 23 -18.01 -14.15 2.72
N GLU A 24 -19.02 -13.91 1.91
CA GLU A 24 -19.09 -12.75 1.03
C GLU A 24 -19.15 -11.45 1.83
N ASP A 25 -19.96 -11.40 2.88
CA ASP A 25 -20.09 -10.23 3.75
C ASP A 25 -18.75 -9.95 4.46
N TRP A 26 -18.12 -10.99 4.99
CA TRP A 26 -16.82 -10.87 5.66
C TRP A 26 -15.72 -10.39 4.69
N GLN A 27 -15.70 -10.91 3.46
CA GLN A 27 -14.77 -10.47 2.43
C GLN A 27 -14.96 -8.98 2.13
N GLY A 28 -16.20 -8.52 2.04
CA GLY A 28 -16.52 -7.11 1.83
C GLY A 28 -15.98 -6.23 2.96
N ASP A 29 -16.14 -6.66 4.21
CA ASP A 29 -15.64 -5.94 5.38
C ASP A 29 -14.11 -5.89 5.37
N VAL A 30 -13.44 -7.00 5.06
CA VAL A 30 -12.00 -7.07 4.96
C VAL A 30 -11.46 -6.11 3.89
N LEU A 31 -12.08 -6.10 2.71
CA LEU A 31 -11.67 -5.22 1.62
C LEU A 31 -11.85 -3.75 1.97
N THR A 32 -12.96 -3.41 2.64
CA THR A 32 -13.21 -2.02 3.08
C THR A 32 -12.17 -1.56 4.10
N VAL A 33 -11.95 -2.35 5.13
CA VAL A 33 -10.98 -2.04 6.19
C VAL A 33 -9.57 -1.94 5.62
N THR A 34 -9.18 -2.91 4.81
CA THR A 34 -7.85 -2.94 4.18
C THR A 34 -7.65 -1.73 3.27
N GLY A 35 -8.67 -1.34 2.51
CA GLY A 35 -8.63 -0.16 1.65
C GLY A 35 -8.39 1.12 2.42
N GLU A 36 -9.05 1.30 3.55
CA GLU A 36 -8.86 2.46 4.43
C GLU A 36 -7.44 2.50 5.01
N VAL A 37 -6.97 1.37 5.52
CA VAL A 37 -5.63 1.25 6.10
C VAL A 37 -4.55 1.53 5.06
N VAL A 38 -4.65 0.92 3.89
CA VAL A 38 -3.69 1.09 2.80
C VAL A 38 -3.60 2.56 2.38
N GLN A 39 -4.73 3.24 2.28
CA GLN A 39 -4.76 4.66 1.92
C GLN A 39 -4.10 5.53 2.99
N GLU A 40 -4.39 5.29 4.26
CA GLU A 40 -3.78 6.00 5.37
C GLU A 40 -2.26 5.83 5.38
N VAL A 41 -1.80 4.58 5.30
CA VAL A 41 -0.38 4.26 5.35
C VAL A 41 0.35 4.82 4.14
N ALA A 42 -0.24 4.74 2.95
CA ALA A 42 0.34 5.32 1.74
C ALA A 42 0.52 6.83 1.86
N ARG A 43 -0.47 7.52 2.42
CA ARG A 43 -0.40 8.96 2.66
C ARG A 43 0.71 9.31 3.64
N GLU A 44 0.83 8.58 4.73
CA GLU A 44 1.88 8.78 5.73
C GLU A 44 3.26 8.43 5.16
N ALA A 45 3.37 7.37 4.35
CA ALA A 45 4.60 7.00 3.68
C ALA A 45 5.10 8.11 2.75
N VAL A 46 4.20 8.72 1.97
CA VAL A 46 4.54 9.85 1.11
C VAL A 46 5.06 11.03 1.93
N LYS A 47 4.43 11.34 3.05
CA LYS A 47 4.89 12.41 3.94
C LYS A 47 6.29 12.13 4.49
N ARG A 48 6.56 10.90 4.91
CA ARG A 48 7.88 10.49 5.39
C ARG A 48 8.93 10.58 4.30
N LEU A 49 8.63 10.10 3.11
CA LEU A 49 9.56 10.17 1.98
C LEU A 49 9.88 11.61 1.59
N LYS A 50 8.88 12.48 1.59
CA LYS A 50 9.10 13.91 1.32
C LYS A 50 10.02 14.57 2.36
N LYS A 51 9.92 14.13 3.62
CA LYS A 51 10.74 14.65 4.72
C LYS A 51 12.15 14.07 4.72
N GLU A 52 12.27 12.76 4.49
CA GLU A 52 13.50 11.97 4.67
C GLU A 52 14.35 11.86 3.41
N SER A 53 13.80 12.17 2.24
CA SER A 53 14.52 12.07 0.97
C SER A 53 15.68 13.06 0.89
N PRO A 54 16.79 12.65 0.26
CA PRO A 54 17.93 13.55 0.06
C PRO A 54 17.54 14.80 -0.72
N ARG A 55 18.17 15.92 -0.41
CA ARG A 55 17.94 17.20 -1.08
C ARG A 55 19.20 17.65 -1.80
N SER A 56 19.00 18.27 -2.96
CA SER A 56 20.11 18.85 -3.72
C SER A 56 20.61 20.15 -3.09
N ASP A 57 21.93 20.36 -3.11
CA ASP A 57 22.54 21.63 -2.73
C ASP A 57 22.47 22.67 -3.86
N ILE A 58 22.03 22.27 -5.04
CA ILE A 58 21.93 23.16 -6.21
C ILE A 58 20.76 24.10 -6.03
N LYS A 59 21.03 25.41 -6.08
CA LYS A 59 20.01 26.44 -5.97
C LYS A 59 18.95 26.27 -7.06
N GLY A 60 17.68 26.30 -6.67
CA GLY A 60 16.54 26.10 -7.57
C GLY A 60 16.12 24.64 -7.75
N HIS A 61 16.92 23.69 -7.30
CA HIS A 61 16.63 22.26 -7.39
C HIS A 61 16.46 21.56 -6.04
N SER A 62 16.64 22.30 -4.94
CA SER A 62 16.50 21.74 -3.61
C SER A 62 15.09 21.23 -3.36
N GLY A 63 15.00 19.97 -2.97
CA GLY A 63 13.72 19.35 -2.64
C GLY A 63 12.87 18.90 -3.83
N THR A 64 13.32 19.09 -5.08
CA THR A 64 12.57 18.66 -6.27
C THR A 64 12.29 17.16 -6.24
N TYR A 65 13.30 16.35 -5.95
CA TYR A 65 13.15 14.91 -5.80
C TYR A 65 12.17 14.55 -4.66
N ALA A 66 12.39 15.14 -3.48
CA ALA A 66 11.56 14.87 -2.31
C ALA A 66 10.09 15.23 -2.54
N LYS A 67 9.81 16.32 -3.25
CA LYS A 67 8.45 16.75 -3.57
C LYS A 67 7.76 15.86 -4.59
N GLY A 68 8.51 15.04 -5.32
CA GLY A 68 7.98 14.19 -6.37
C GLY A 68 7.26 12.94 -5.88
N TRP A 69 7.32 12.62 -4.61
CA TRP A 69 6.65 11.44 -4.05
C TRP A 69 5.13 11.59 -4.07
N THR A 70 4.46 10.53 -4.50
CA THR A 70 3.00 10.44 -4.53
C THR A 70 2.57 8.99 -4.38
N TYR A 71 1.27 8.74 -4.34
CA TYR A 71 0.75 7.39 -4.26
C TYR A 71 -0.53 7.25 -5.07
N LYS A 72 -0.88 6.01 -5.38
CA LYS A 72 -2.17 5.65 -5.95
C LYS A 72 -2.71 4.44 -5.22
N VAL A 73 -4.03 4.36 -5.07
CA VAL A 73 -4.73 3.22 -4.49
C VAL A 73 -5.35 2.41 -5.62
N GLU A 74 -5.16 1.11 -5.58
CA GLU A 74 -5.72 0.19 -6.56
C GLU A 74 -6.78 -0.67 -5.86
N LYS A 75 -8.00 -0.64 -6.37
CA LYS A 75 -9.11 -1.42 -5.84
C LYS A 75 -9.63 -2.36 -6.91
N GLY A 76 -9.48 -3.65 -6.65
CA GLY A 76 -10.07 -4.69 -7.45
C GLY A 76 -11.24 -5.33 -6.73
N ARG A 77 -11.80 -6.34 -7.34
CA ARG A 77 -12.95 -7.08 -6.81
C ARG A 77 -12.60 -7.87 -5.55
N VAL A 78 -11.38 -8.40 -5.50
CA VAL A 78 -10.87 -9.23 -4.40
C VAL A 78 -9.49 -8.77 -3.91
N HIS A 79 -9.07 -7.59 -4.33
CA HIS A 79 -7.74 -7.08 -4.07
C HIS A 79 -7.77 -5.58 -3.84
N VAL A 80 -7.03 -5.13 -2.84
CA VAL A 80 -6.79 -3.71 -2.55
C VAL A 80 -5.31 -3.53 -2.31
N GLY A 81 -4.73 -2.52 -2.90
CA GLY A 81 -3.33 -2.19 -2.70
C GLY A 81 -3.06 -0.72 -2.93
N ALA A 82 -1.86 -0.30 -2.63
CA ALA A 82 -1.38 1.05 -2.94
C ALA A 82 0.05 0.98 -3.43
N THR A 83 0.38 1.86 -4.33
CA THR A 83 1.75 2.03 -4.83
C THR A 83 2.20 3.44 -4.50
N VAL A 84 3.34 3.55 -3.83
CA VAL A 84 4.01 4.83 -3.57
C VAL A 84 5.11 4.96 -4.62
N TYR A 85 5.14 6.06 -5.34
CA TYR A 85 6.06 6.25 -6.46
C TYR A 85 6.47 7.71 -6.63
N GLY A 86 7.53 7.93 -7.39
CA GLY A 86 7.98 9.27 -7.78
C GLY A 86 7.32 9.70 -9.08
N LYS A 87 6.96 10.97 -9.17
CA LYS A 87 6.40 11.56 -10.39
C LYS A 87 7.42 11.52 -11.53
N PRO A 88 6.98 11.57 -12.81
CA PRO A 88 7.89 11.67 -13.94
C PRO A 88 8.88 12.83 -13.75
N GLY A 89 10.14 12.59 -14.10
CA GLY A 89 11.24 13.54 -13.89
C GLY A 89 11.98 13.35 -12.56
N THR A 90 11.42 12.63 -11.61
CA THR A 90 12.03 12.37 -10.29
C THR A 90 12.26 10.90 -10.00
N TYR A 91 11.43 10.00 -10.50
CA TYR A 91 11.53 8.58 -10.19
C TYR A 91 12.86 7.94 -10.66
N GLN A 92 13.46 8.47 -11.70
CA GLN A 92 14.74 7.97 -12.22
C GLN A 92 15.88 8.12 -11.22
N LEU A 93 15.77 9.09 -10.32
CA LEU A 93 16.79 9.36 -9.31
C LEU A 93 16.70 8.44 -8.11
N ALA A 94 15.55 7.81 -7.89
CA ALA A 94 15.28 7.02 -6.68
C ALA A 94 16.32 5.93 -6.44
N HIS A 95 16.58 5.10 -7.46
CA HIS A 95 17.53 4.01 -7.37
C HIS A 95 18.97 4.52 -7.13
N LEU A 96 19.35 5.56 -7.86
CA LEU A 96 20.69 6.13 -7.75
C LEU A 96 20.95 6.75 -6.37
N LEU A 97 19.95 7.41 -5.80
CA LEU A 97 20.06 8.03 -4.48
C LEU A 97 20.03 6.99 -3.36
N GLU A 98 19.21 5.96 -3.49
CA GLU A 98 19.11 4.90 -2.48
C GLU A 98 20.38 4.06 -2.38
N HIS A 99 20.95 3.67 -3.52
CA HIS A 99 22.05 2.71 -3.59
C HIS A 99 23.40 3.30 -3.97
N GLY A 100 23.44 4.57 -4.35
CA GLY A 100 24.63 5.19 -4.91
C GLY A 100 24.84 4.77 -6.37
N HIS A 101 25.78 5.38 -7.03
CA HIS A 101 26.08 5.12 -8.43
C HIS A 101 27.56 5.39 -8.76
N ALA A 102 28.03 4.85 -9.89
CA ALA A 102 29.38 5.10 -10.36
C ALA A 102 29.54 6.55 -10.81
N LYS A 103 30.65 7.18 -10.43
CA LYS A 103 31.00 8.54 -10.87
C LYS A 103 31.68 8.50 -12.22
N ARG A 104 31.49 9.56 -13.01
CA ARG A 104 32.11 9.70 -14.33
C ARG A 104 33.64 9.64 -14.29
N GLY A 105 34.27 10.22 -13.27
CA GLY A 105 35.72 10.24 -13.10
C GLY A 105 36.32 9.09 -12.31
N GLY A 106 35.56 8.05 -12.02
CA GLY A 106 35.94 6.91 -11.19
C GLY A 106 35.37 6.98 -9.79
N GLY A 107 35.30 5.83 -9.11
CA GLY A 107 34.67 5.70 -7.79
C GLY A 107 33.14 5.66 -7.83
N ARG A 108 32.54 5.64 -6.64
CA ARG A 108 31.09 5.61 -6.48
C ARG A 108 30.62 6.67 -5.49
N THR A 109 29.41 7.17 -5.69
CA THR A 109 28.73 7.97 -4.67
C THR A 109 28.18 7.03 -3.60
N ALA A 110 28.12 7.49 -2.36
CA ALA A 110 27.44 6.75 -1.29
C ALA A 110 25.93 6.81 -1.50
N GLY A 111 25.25 5.69 -1.28
CA GLY A 111 23.79 5.66 -1.22
C GLY A 111 23.29 6.28 0.08
N ILE A 112 22.11 6.85 0.02
CA ILE A 112 21.40 7.37 1.20
C ILE A 112 20.08 6.62 1.28
N GLU A 113 20.00 5.62 2.15
CA GLU A 113 18.77 4.86 2.33
C GLU A 113 17.64 5.76 2.87
N HIS A 114 16.58 5.87 2.12
CA HIS A 114 15.39 6.62 2.52
C HIS A 114 14.10 5.88 2.14
N ILE A 115 14.15 5.05 1.09
CA ILE A 115 13.01 4.26 0.63
C ILE A 115 12.82 3.03 1.50
N LYS A 116 13.88 2.25 1.71
CA LYS A 116 13.82 0.99 2.45
C LYS A 116 13.24 1.14 3.87
N PRO A 117 13.70 2.11 4.69
CA PRO A 117 13.13 2.28 6.03
C PRO A 117 11.63 2.61 6.02
N VAL A 118 11.19 3.45 5.07
CA VAL A 118 9.78 3.81 4.93
C VAL A 118 8.96 2.62 4.44
N GLU A 119 9.49 1.85 3.49
CA GLU A 119 8.83 0.64 2.99
C GLU A 119 8.62 -0.38 4.12
N GLU A 120 9.65 -0.67 4.88
CA GLU A 120 9.58 -1.62 6.01
C GLU A 120 8.56 -1.15 7.06
N TRP A 121 8.60 0.14 7.39
CA TRP A 121 7.63 0.72 8.30
C TRP A 121 6.20 0.59 7.75
N ALA A 122 5.99 0.94 6.48
CA ALA A 122 4.66 0.90 5.86
C ALA A 122 4.07 -0.51 5.83
N VAL A 123 4.87 -1.50 5.47
CA VAL A 123 4.43 -2.90 5.43
C VAL A 123 3.99 -3.35 6.83
N GLY A 124 4.78 -3.05 7.85
CA GLY A 124 4.43 -3.36 9.24
C GLY A 124 3.14 -2.68 9.69
N GLU A 125 2.98 -1.41 9.37
CA GLU A 125 1.78 -0.64 9.74
C GLU A 125 0.52 -1.16 9.05
N VAL A 126 0.60 -1.52 7.78
CA VAL A 126 -0.54 -2.10 7.06
C VAL A 126 -1.01 -3.38 7.74
N VAL A 127 -0.07 -4.26 8.08
CA VAL A 127 -0.40 -5.53 8.76
C VAL A 127 -1.02 -5.26 10.13
N ASP A 128 -0.36 -4.48 10.96
CA ASP A 128 -0.78 -4.23 12.34
C ASP A 128 -2.14 -3.51 12.42
N ARG A 129 -2.31 -2.45 11.64
CA ARG A 129 -3.56 -1.69 11.61
C ARG A 129 -4.73 -2.50 11.05
N THR A 130 -4.48 -3.32 10.04
CA THR A 130 -5.51 -4.19 9.45
C THR A 130 -5.99 -5.21 10.47
N ILE A 131 -5.06 -5.90 11.14
CA ILE A 131 -5.40 -6.88 12.18
C ILE A 131 -6.19 -6.23 13.30
N GLU A 132 -5.72 -5.11 13.83
CA GLU A 132 -6.36 -4.37 14.91
C GLU A 132 -7.82 -4.00 14.56
N ARG A 133 -8.03 -3.47 13.36
CA ARG A 133 -9.37 -3.06 12.93
C ARG A 133 -10.30 -4.25 12.66
N LEU A 134 -9.76 -5.34 12.12
CA LEU A 134 -10.55 -6.55 11.88
C LEU A 134 -10.97 -7.22 13.19
N GLU A 135 -10.13 -7.17 14.22
CA GLU A 135 -10.48 -7.69 15.55
C GLU A 135 -11.61 -6.90 16.22
N GLY A 136 -11.80 -5.66 15.82
CA GLY A 136 -12.87 -4.79 16.34
C GLY A 136 -14.22 -4.94 15.64
N ILE A 137 -14.30 -5.79 14.62
CA ILE A 137 -15.54 -6.01 13.87
C ILE A 137 -16.44 -7.06 14.53
#